data_8869b8b8e11d66a22032d4e018efe936
#
_entry.id   8869b8b8e11d66a22032d4e018efe936
#
_cell.length_a   1.000
_cell.length_b   1.000
_cell.length_c   1.000
_cell.angle_alpha   90.00
_cell.angle_beta   90.00
_cell.angle_gamma   90.00
#
_symmetry.space_group_name_H-M   'P 1'
#
loop_
_entity.id
_entity.type
_entity.pdbx_description
1 polymer ?
#
loop_
_entity_poly.entity_id
_entity_poly.type
_entity_poly.pdbx_seq_one_letter_code
_entity_poly.pdbx_strand_id
1 'polypeptide(L)'
;MKFVLPNRAMFIIGFIAFCAMLGEGAIADWSTNYLKNVIKTNDAIAPIGLSAFSAAMTIGRFGGDKLRALWGDKRLILVNSLLAVAGLLLTLLFPSAWVVITGLFVVGAGLSTIIPIVYSTAGHNKSLPNGVGLAMVTTLGYFGFLFGPPVIGFLADSQSLRIALLFVMVLFVRMLLMSRKIEE
;
A
#
# COMPACT_ATOMS: atom_id res chain seq x y z
N MET A 1 6.72 21.84 -24.16
CA MET A 1 6.73 21.38 -22.75
C MET A 1 8.16 21.00 -22.39
N LYS A 2 8.74 21.62 -21.35
CA LYS A 2 10.05 21.17 -20.85
C LYS A 2 9.83 19.92 -20.00
N PHE A 3 10.54 18.85 -20.32
CA PHE A 3 10.50 17.63 -19.51
C PHE A 3 11.17 17.93 -18.17
N VAL A 4 10.40 17.90 -17.08
CA VAL A 4 10.90 18.18 -15.73
C VAL A 4 11.14 16.84 -15.05
N LEU A 5 12.38 16.54 -14.72
CA LEU A 5 12.73 15.33 -13.96
C LEU A 5 12.30 15.46 -12.50
N PRO A 6 11.85 14.36 -11.87
CA PRO A 6 11.49 14.39 -10.46
C PRO A 6 12.72 14.73 -9.60
N ASN A 7 12.58 15.71 -8.71
CA ASN A 7 13.57 15.96 -7.69
C ASN A 7 13.53 14.82 -6.64
N ARG A 8 14.54 14.78 -5.75
CA ARG A 8 14.66 13.73 -4.73
C ARG A 8 13.40 13.57 -3.87
N ALA A 9 12.75 14.68 -3.51
CA ALA A 9 11.53 14.66 -2.71
C ALA A 9 10.37 14.01 -3.48
N MET A 10 10.16 14.39 -4.74
CA MET A 10 9.12 13.81 -5.60
C MET A 10 9.37 12.33 -5.89
N PHE A 11 10.65 11.92 -6.03
CA PHE A 11 10.97 10.51 -6.18
C PHE A 11 10.61 9.70 -4.93
N ILE A 12 10.91 10.20 -3.72
CA ILE A 12 10.57 9.52 -2.47
C ILE A 12 9.05 9.37 -2.34
N ILE A 13 8.29 10.46 -2.54
CA ILE A 13 6.82 10.46 -2.44
C ILE A 13 6.21 9.56 -3.53
N GLY A 14 6.73 9.63 -4.76
CA GLY A 14 6.28 8.78 -5.86
C GLY A 14 6.57 7.29 -5.63
N PHE A 15 7.72 6.96 -5.04
CA PHE A 15 8.05 5.58 -4.68
C PHE A 15 7.16 5.05 -3.54
N ILE A 16 6.80 5.90 -2.57
CA ILE A 16 5.81 5.54 -1.54
C ILE A 16 4.46 5.26 -2.19
N ALA A 17 4.00 6.11 -3.12
CA ALA A 17 2.77 5.89 -3.87
C ALA A 17 2.82 4.56 -4.67
N PHE A 18 3.94 4.29 -5.35
CA PHE A 18 4.17 3.04 -6.08
C PHE A 18 4.02 1.82 -5.16
N CYS A 19 4.70 1.80 -4.02
CA CYS A 19 4.63 0.68 -3.07
C CYS A 19 3.22 0.49 -2.50
N ALA A 20 2.54 1.59 -2.14
CA ALA A 20 1.19 1.54 -1.58
C ALA A 20 0.18 1.02 -2.60
N MET A 21 0.19 1.54 -3.83
CA MET A 21 -0.75 1.15 -4.88
C MET A 21 -0.49 -0.26 -5.41
N LEU A 22 0.79 -0.68 -5.51
CA LEU A 22 1.13 -2.07 -5.84
C LEU A 22 0.61 -3.03 -4.76
N GLY A 23 0.82 -2.69 -3.49
CA GLY A 23 0.34 -3.51 -2.38
C GLY A 23 -1.19 -3.56 -2.31
N GLU A 24 -1.88 -2.44 -2.53
CA GLU A 24 -3.35 -2.39 -2.62
C GLU A 24 -3.86 -3.33 -3.72
N GLY A 25 -3.31 -3.24 -4.94
CA GLY A 25 -3.67 -4.11 -6.05
C GLY A 25 -3.37 -5.59 -5.76
N ALA A 26 -2.18 -5.88 -5.22
CA ALA A 26 -1.81 -7.25 -4.86
C ALA A 26 -2.77 -7.88 -3.83
N ILE A 27 -3.16 -7.13 -2.80
CA ILE A 27 -4.11 -7.63 -1.81
C ILE A 27 -5.51 -7.76 -2.41
N ALA A 28 -5.97 -6.79 -3.21
CA ALA A 28 -7.28 -6.84 -3.85
C ALA A 28 -7.45 -8.08 -4.73
N ASP A 29 -6.45 -8.42 -5.53
CA ASP A 29 -6.54 -9.52 -6.49
C ASP A 29 -6.21 -10.89 -5.89
N TRP A 30 -5.30 -10.94 -4.90
CA TRP A 30 -4.74 -12.20 -4.45
C TRP A 30 -5.12 -12.63 -3.04
N SER A 31 -5.76 -11.78 -2.23
CA SER A 31 -6.10 -12.12 -0.83
C SER A 31 -7.09 -13.29 -0.73
N THR A 32 -8.11 -13.31 -1.58
CA THR A 32 -9.09 -14.42 -1.64
C THR A 32 -8.42 -15.72 -2.07
N ASN A 33 -7.55 -15.66 -3.09
CA ASN A 33 -6.78 -16.83 -3.56
C ASN A 33 -5.85 -17.34 -2.45
N TYR A 34 -5.19 -16.43 -1.71
CA TYR A 34 -4.32 -16.80 -0.59
C TYR A 34 -5.08 -17.54 0.51
N LEU A 35 -6.23 -17.03 0.93
CA LEU A 35 -7.10 -17.69 1.92
C LEU A 35 -7.59 -19.05 1.42
N LYS A 36 -8.05 -19.15 0.17
CA LYS A 36 -8.59 -20.38 -0.38
C LYS A 36 -7.51 -21.44 -0.61
N ASN A 37 -6.40 -21.09 -1.27
CA ASN A 37 -5.45 -22.08 -1.79
C ASN A 37 -4.22 -22.28 -0.90
N VAL A 38 -3.82 -21.27 -0.08
CA VAL A 38 -2.66 -21.38 0.84
C VAL A 38 -3.12 -21.72 2.24
N ILE A 39 -4.12 -21.01 2.76
CA ILE A 39 -4.66 -21.23 4.11
C ILE A 39 -5.69 -22.37 4.12
N LYS A 40 -6.20 -22.77 2.94
CA LYS A 40 -7.17 -23.88 2.78
C LYS A 40 -8.52 -23.61 3.46
N THR A 41 -9.02 -22.39 3.37
CA THR A 41 -10.36 -22.03 3.84
C THR A 41 -11.43 -22.47 2.83
N ASN A 42 -12.70 -22.54 3.31
CA ASN A 42 -13.83 -22.77 2.44
C ASN A 42 -14.22 -21.51 1.62
N ASP A 43 -15.07 -21.70 0.61
CA ASP A 43 -15.48 -20.64 -0.31
C ASP A 43 -16.29 -19.51 0.36
N ALA A 44 -16.87 -19.74 1.53
CA ALA A 44 -17.58 -18.71 2.30
C ALA A 44 -16.63 -17.79 3.09
N ILE A 45 -15.51 -18.31 3.56
CA ILE A 45 -14.54 -17.57 4.38
C ILE A 45 -13.50 -16.82 3.50
N ALA A 46 -13.10 -17.40 2.39
CA ALA A 46 -12.03 -16.83 1.56
C ALA A 46 -12.26 -15.36 1.14
N PRO A 47 -13.47 -14.93 0.71
CA PRO A 47 -13.74 -13.54 0.35
C PRO A 47 -13.76 -12.56 1.53
N ILE A 48 -13.91 -13.05 2.77
CA ILE A 48 -13.96 -12.20 3.98
C ILE A 48 -12.64 -11.43 4.15
N GLY A 49 -11.51 -12.00 3.71
CA GLY A 49 -10.21 -11.32 3.75
C GLY A 49 -10.19 -10.02 2.95
N LEU A 50 -10.68 -10.05 1.71
CA LEU A 50 -10.82 -8.87 0.87
C LEU A 50 -11.82 -7.88 1.46
N SER A 51 -12.94 -8.38 1.97
CA SER A 51 -13.97 -7.54 2.61
C SER A 51 -13.42 -6.82 3.84
N ALA A 52 -12.66 -7.50 4.69
CA ALA A 52 -12.01 -6.92 5.86
C ALA A 52 -10.98 -5.83 5.48
N PHE A 53 -10.13 -6.11 4.47
CA PHE A 53 -9.20 -5.13 3.90
C PHE A 53 -9.92 -3.88 3.40
N SER A 54 -10.96 -4.05 2.57
CA SER A 54 -11.72 -2.95 1.97
C SER A 54 -12.49 -2.13 3.01
N ALA A 55 -13.06 -2.78 4.02
CA ALA A 55 -13.73 -2.11 5.13
C ALA A 55 -12.74 -1.24 5.93
N ALA A 56 -11.57 -1.78 6.30
CA ALA A 56 -10.53 -1.03 7.00
C ALA A 56 -10.02 0.17 6.18
N MET A 57 -9.81 -0.04 4.87
CA MET A 57 -9.44 1.02 3.92
C MET A 57 -10.47 2.17 3.93
N THR A 58 -11.75 1.82 3.85
CA THR A 58 -12.86 2.79 3.84
C THR A 58 -12.94 3.55 5.15
N ILE A 59 -12.93 2.85 6.28
CA ILE A 59 -12.97 3.47 7.62
C ILE A 59 -11.77 4.40 7.82
N GLY A 60 -10.56 3.94 7.44
CA GLY A 60 -9.35 4.73 7.57
C GLY A 60 -9.36 5.99 6.70
N ARG A 61 -9.94 5.95 5.50
CA ARG A 61 -10.11 7.13 4.64
C ARG A 61 -11.04 8.18 5.27
N PHE A 62 -12.16 7.77 5.86
CA PHE A 62 -13.08 8.68 6.55
C PHE A 62 -12.44 9.35 7.78
N GLY A 63 -11.58 8.65 8.52
CA GLY A 63 -10.87 9.20 9.67
C GLY A 63 -9.59 9.97 9.31
N GLY A 64 -9.13 9.85 8.08
CA GLY A 64 -7.81 10.28 7.63
C GLY A 64 -7.52 11.76 7.82
N ASP A 65 -8.48 12.64 7.50
CA ASP A 65 -8.29 14.09 7.61
C ASP A 65 -8.12 14.53 9.07
N LYS A 66 -8.86 13.92 10.00
CA LYS A 66 -8.72 14.19 11.45
C LYS A 66 -7.35 13.74 11.97
N LEU A 67 -6.91 12.55 11.59
CA LEU A 67 -5.61 12.01 11.97
C LEU A 67 -4.47 12.85 11.38
N ARG A 68 -4.62 13.30 10.13
CA ARG A 68 -3.68 14.19 9.45
C ARG A 68 -3.53 15.52 10.17
N ALA A 69 -4.65 16.12 10.60
CA ALA A 69 -4.66 17.37 11.36
C ALA A 69 -3.97 17.24 12.73
N LEU A 70 -4.08 16.06 13.38
CA LEU A 70 -3.49 15.81 14.70
C LEU A 70 -2.01 15.43 14.66
N TRP A 71 -1.60 14.63 13.67
CA TRP A 71 -0.27 14.01 13.66
C TRP A 71 0.67 14.55 12.57
N GLY A 72 0.13 15.26 11.58
CA GLY A 72 0.87 15.71 10.40
C GLY A 72 1.13 14.59 9.41
N ASP A 73 1.55 14.95 8.19
CA ASP A 73 1.70 14.05 7.05
C ASP A 73 2.77 12.98 7.29
N LYS A 74 3.94 13.37 7.71
CA LYS A 74 5.09 12.48 7.91
C LYS A 74 4.82 11.38 8.92
N ARG A 75 4.32 11.77 10.11
CA ARG A 75 4.04 10.83 11.20
C ARG A 75 2.93 9.87 10.80
N LEU A 76 1.90 10.36 10.12
CA LEU A 76 0.78 9.53 9.68
C LEU A 76 1.22 8.51 8.61
N ILE A 77 2.01 8.92 7.61
CA ILE A 77 2.57 7.98 6.61
C ILE A 77 3.46 6.93 7.29
N LEU A 78 4.27 7.33 8.27
CA LEU A 78 5.16 6.40 8.99
C LEU A 78 4.37 5.36 9.78
N VAL A 79 3.37 5.79 10.57
CA VAL A 79 2.50 4.88 11.35
C VAL A 79 1.74 3.95 10.41
N ASN A 80 1.19 4.47 9.35
CA ASN A 80 0.44 3.70 8.36
C ASN A 80 1.32 2.69 7.61
N SER A 81 2.55 3.07 7.26
CA SER A 81 3.52 2.12 6.68
C SER A 81 3.87 1.01 7.67
N LEU A 82 4.02 1.33 8.96
CA LEU A 82 4.27 0.34 10.00
C LEU A 82 3.08 -0.62 10.17
N LEU A 83 1.84 -0.11 10.14
CA LEU A 83 0.64 -0.94 10.17
C LEU A 83 0.57 -1.88 8.96
N ALA A 84 0.88 -1.39 7.76
CA ALA A 84 0.90 -2.22 6.56
C ALA A 84 1.93 -3.37 6.67
N VAL A 85 3.14 -3.08 7.18
CA VAL A 85 4.17 -4.10 7.45
C VAL A 85 3.69 -5.09 8.49
N ALA A 86 3.17 -4.62 9.64
CA ALA A 86 2.72 -5.49 10.73
C ALA A 86 1.56 -6.39 10.31
N GLY A 87 0.57 -5.83 9.59
CA GLY A 87 -0.58 -6.59 9.08
C GLY A 87 -0.18 -7.67 8.10
N LEU A 88 0.71 -7.35 7.15
CA LEU A 88 1.18 -8.35 6.19
C LEU A 88 2.08 -9.41 6.85
N LEU A 89 2.86 -9.02 7.86
CA LEU A 89 3.64 -9.95 8.67
C LEU A 89 2.74 -10.96 9.41
N LEU A 90 1.65 -10.49 10.03
CA LEU A 90 0.64 -11.36 10.64
C LEU A 90 0.05 -12.34 9.62
N THR A 91 -0.30 -11.85 8.44
CA THR A 91 -0.84 -12.66 7.33
C THR A 91 0.11 -13.77 6.90
N LEU A 92 1.41 -13.51 6.88
CA LEU A 92 2.42 -14.45 6.39
C LEU A 92 2.93 -15.44 7.46
N LEU A 93 2.99 -15.03 8.73
CA LEU A 93 3.55 -15.86 9.80
C LEU A 93 2.55 -16.89 10.33
N PHE A 94 1.27 -16.58 10.38
CA PHE A 94 0.28 -17.42 11.04
C PHE A 94 -0.72 -18.01 10.04
N PRO A 95 -0.70 -19.32 9.78
CA PRO A 95 -1.59 -19.99 8.81
C PRO A 95 -3.00 -20.24 9.39
N SER A 96 -3.59 -19.26 10.03
CA SER A 96 -4.95 -19.29 10.58
C SER A 96 -5.83 -18.31 9.84
N ALA A 97 -6.99 -18.75 9.36
CA ALA A 97 -7.91 -17.92 8.59
C ALA A 97 -8.24 -16.57 9.26
N TRP A 98 -8.58 -16.62 10.55
CA TRP A 98 -8.96 -15.41 11.29
C TRP A 98 -7.78 -14.46 11.53
N VAL A 99 -6.56 -15.00 11.74
CA VAL A 99 -5.35 -14.18 11.86
C VAL A 99 -5.00 -13.54 10.54
N VAL A 100 -5.13 -14.25 9.42
CA VAL A 100 -4.93 -13.70 8.07
C VAL A 100 -5.94 -12.60 7.78
N ILE A 101 -7.22 -12.81 8.07
CA ILE A 101 -8.28 -11.80 7.88
C ILE A 101 -7.98 -10.54 8.74
N THR A 102 -7.58 -10.72 9.99
CA THR A 102 -7.17 -9.61 10.87
C THR A 102 -5.92 -8.90 10.31
N GLY A 103 -4.93 -9.66 9.83
CA GLY A 103 -3.74 -9.09 9.19
C GLY A 103 -4.10 -8.25 7.96
N LEU A 104 -4.99 -8.73 7.10
CA LEU A 104 -5.47 -8.00 5.93
C LEU A 104 -6.25 -6.73 6.32
N PHE A 105 -7.07 -6.79 7.39
CA PHE A 105 -7.71 -5.61 7.96
C PHE A 105 -6.68 -4.55 8.39
N VAL A 106 -5.63 -4.96 9.10
CA VAL A 106 -4.55 -4.06 9.54
C VAL A 106 -3.78 -3.48 8.33
N VAL A 107 -3.54 -4.28 7.27
CA VAL A 107 -2.96 -3.78 6.02
C VAL A 107 -3.85 -2.69 5.40
N GLY A 108 -5.16 -2.93 5.32
CA GLY A 108 -6.12 -1.96 4.79
C GLY A 108 -6.12 -0.64 5.58
N ALA A 109 -6.13 -0.71 6.90
CA ALA A 109 -5.99 0.47 7.76
C ALA A 109 -4.66 1.21 7.48
N GLY A 110 -3.56 0.46 7.34
CA GLY A 110 -2.24 1.01 7.07
C GLY A 110 -2.11 1.68 5.69
N LEU A 111 -2.76 1.18 4.66
CA LEU A 111 -2.70 1.79 3.33
C LEU A 111 -3.70 2.94 3.12
N SER A 112 -4.72 3.05 3.95
CA SER A 112 -5.91 3.87 3.75
C SER A 112 -5.66 5.34 3.44
N THR A 113 -4.73 6.00 4.12
CA THR A 113 -4.48 7.44 3.99
C THR A 113 -3.17 7.79 3.29
N ILE A 114 -2.34 6.80 2.93
CA ILE A 114 -1.04 7.06 2.29
C ILE A 114 -1.23 7.79 0.96
N ILE A 115 -2.09 7.28 0.07
CA ILE A 115 -2.30 7.87 -1.26
C ILE A 115 -2.90 9.29 -1.20
N PRO A 116 -3.98 9.56 -0.43
CA PRO A 116 -4.47 10.92 -0.28
C PRO A 116 -3.41 11.91 0.20
N ILE A 117 -2.57 11.52 1.17
CA ILE A 117 -1.53 12.38 1.71
C ILE A 117 -0.46 12.66 0.66
N VAL A 118 0.12 11.62 0.03
CA VAL A 118 1.21 11.82 -0.94
C VAL A 118 0.75 12.61 -2.17
N TYR A 119 -0.50 12.45 -2.62
CA TYR A 119 -1.06 13.23 -3.71
C TYR A 119 -1.27 14.69 -3.31
N SER A 120 -1.79 14.94 -2.10
CA SER A 120 -1.92 16.30 -1.56
C SER A 120 -0.57 16.99 -1.44
N THR A 121 0.43 16.30 -0.86
CA THR A 121 1.79 16.84 -0.71
C THR A 121 2.45 17.14 -2.06
N ALA A 122 2.28 16.24 -3.04
CA ALA A 122 2.81 16.44 -4.39
C ALA A 122 2.12 17.61 -5.13
N GLY A 123 0.79 17.76 -4.92
CA GLY A 123 0.01 18.84 -5.55
C GLY A 123 0.32 20.24 -5.00
N HIS A 124 0.75 20.32 -3.73
CA HIS A 124 1.11 21.58 -3.06
C HIS A 124 2.60 21.93 -3.14
N ASN A 125 3.40 21.17 -3.88
CA ASN A 125 4.83 21.44 -4.00
C ASN A 125 5.11 22.70 -4.82
N LYS A 126 5.60 23.75 -4.13
CA LYS A 126 5.88 25.06 -4.72
C LYS A 126 7.14 25.11 -5.60
N SER A 127 7.99 24.09 -5.55
CA SER A 127 9.22 24.05 -6.37
C SER A 127 9.00 23.58 -7.81
N LEU A 128 7.79 23.12 -8.13
CA LEU A 128 7.40 22.63 -9.44
C LEU A 128 6.22 23.44 -10.00
N PRO A 129 6.09 23.51 -11.33
CA PRO A 129 4.88 24.08 -11.95
C PRO A 129 3.62 23.37 -11.46
N ASN A 130 2.50 24.11 -11.38
CA ASN A 130 1.23 23.58 -10.90
C ASN A 130 0.84 22.29 -11.61
N GLY A 131 0.49 21.26 -10.82
CA GLY A 131 0.06 19.95 -11.31
C GLY A 131 1.19 19.00 -11.73
N VAL A 132 2.42 19.48 -11.97
CA VAL A 132 3.52 18.62 -12.43
C VAL A 132 3.91 17.61 -11.34
N GLY A 133 4.04 18.05 -10.09
CA GLY A 133 4.34 17.16 -8.98
C GLY A 133 3.28 16.08 -8.79
N LEU A 134 2.01 16.46 -8.84
CA LEU A 134 0.89 15.50 -8.76
C LEU A 134 0.93 14.51 -9.92
N ALA A 135 1.13 14.96 -11.15
CA ALA A 135 1.22 14.09 -12.33
C ALA A 135 2.37 13.07 -12.20
N MET A 136 3.55 13.49 -11.71
CA MET A 136 4.68 12.59 -11.50
C MET A 136 4.36 11.49 -10.48
N VAL A 137 3.83 11.86 -9.32
CA VAL A 137 3.52 10.91 -8.24
C VAL A 137 2.38 9.99 -8.63
N THR A 138 1.34 10.52 -9.30
CA THR A 138 0.22 9.73 -9.81
C THR A 138 0.68 8.71 -10.85
N THR A 139 1.52 9.11 -11.79
CA THR A 139 2.09 8.21 -12.80
C THR A 139 2.83 7.06 -12.14
N LEU A 140 3.75 7.35 -11.20
CA LEU A 140 4.50 6.32 -10.47
C LEU A 140 3.57 5.40 -9.67
N GLY A 141 2.57 5.96 -9.01
CA GLY A 141 1.58 5.17 -8.27
C GLY A 141 0.80 4.21 -9.17
N TYR A 142 0.28 4.70 -10.30
CA TYR A 142 -0.45 3.86 -11.26
C TYR A 142 0.43 2.80 -11.92
N PHE A 143 1.73 3.06 -12.13
CA PHE A 143 2.65 1.99 -12.52
C PHE A 143 2.67 0.86 -11.50
N GLY A 144 2.70 1.17 -10.20
CA GLY A 144 2.60 0.16 -9.15
C GLY A 144 1.30 -0.64 -9.24
N PHE A 145 0.17 0.03 -9.40
CA PHE A 145 -1.15 -0.61 -9.49
C PHE A 145 -1.29 -1.49 -10.74
N LEU A 146 -0.80 -1.01 -11.88
CA LEU A 146 -0.92 -1.71 -13.16
C LEU A 146 0.01 -2.94 -13.26
N PHE A 147 1.26 -2.78 -12.80
CA PHE A 147 2.26 -3.84 -12.88
C PHE A 147 2.25 -4.79 -11.67
N GLY A 148 1.66 -4.37 -10.55
CA GLY A 148 1.58 -5.18 -9.34
C GLY A 148 0.96 -6.55 -9.58
N PRO A 149 -0.30 -6.65 -10.01
CA PRO A 149 -0.98 -7.93 -10.20
C PRO A 149 -0.27 -8.90 -11.15
N PRO A 150 0.21 -8.47 -12.34
CA PRO A 150 1.01 -9.34 -13.21
C PRO A 150 2.31 -9.85 -12.59
N VAL A 151 3.05 -9.00 -11.88
CA VAL A 151 4.30 -9.39 -11.20
C VAL A 151 4.00 -10.40 -10.10
N ILE A 152 2.96 -10.16 -9.29
CA ILE A 152 2.55 -11.10 -8.24
C ILE A 152 2.08 -12.41 -8.85
N GLY A 153 1.31 -12.39 -9.95
CA GLY A 153 0.89 -13.60 -10.68
C GLY A 153 2.07 -14.42 -11.17
N PHE A 154 3.02 -13.79 -11.83
CA PHE A 154 4.23 -14.47 -12.31
C PHE A 154 5.05 -15.08 -11.16
N LEU A 155 5.23 -14.36 -10.05
CA LEU A 155 5.91 -14.89 -8.87
C LEU A 155 5.13 -16.03 -8.20
N ALA A 156 3.80 -15.95 -8.18
CA ALA A 156 2.94 -16.98 -7.62
C ALA A 156 2.99 -18.28 -8.44
N ASP A 157 3.00 -18.19 -9.76
CA ASP A 157 3.07 -19.35 -10.68
C ASP A 157 4.46 -20.00 -10.66
N SER A 158 5.53 -19.19 -10.63
CA SER A 158 6.90 -19.71 -10.69
C SER A 158 7.39 -20.27 -9.34
N GLN A 159 6.87 -19.79 -8.23
CA GLN A 159 7.34 -20.13 -6.88
C GLN A 159 6.17 -20.51 -5.96
N SER A 160 5.50 -19.53 -5.41
CA SER A 160 4.28 -19.66 -4.62
C SER A 160 3.68 -18.29 -4.32
N LEU A 161 2.38 -18.25 -4.06
CA LEU A 161 1.70 -17.01 -3.68
C LEU A 161 2.25 -16.43 -2.35
N ARG A 162 2.77 -17.28 -1.46
CA ARG A 162 3.42 -16.83 -0.22
C ARG A 162 4.70 -16.05 -0.51
N ILE A 163 5.52 -16.49 -1.46
CA ILE A 163 6.74 -15.79 -1.90
C ILE A 163 6.37 -14.48 -2.62
N ALA A 164 5.33 -14.50 -3.44
CA ALA A 164 4.83 -13.30 -4.08
C ALA A 164 4.39 -12.22 -3.06
N LEU A 165 3.71 -12.60 -1.98
CA LEU A 165 3.36 -11.68 -0.90
C LEU A 165 4.57 -11.26 -0.05
N LEU A 166 5.61 -12.08 0.07
CA LEU A 166 6.89 -11.65 0.67
C LEU A 166 7.56 -10.54 -0.16
N PHE A 167 7.43 -10.56 -1.47
CA PHE A 167 7.89 -9.44 -2.31
C PHE A 167 7.13 -8.15 -1.96
N VAL A 168 5.80 -8.21 -1.79
CA VAL A 168 5.00 -7.06 -1.31
C VAL A 168 5.47 -6.60 0.08
N MET A 169 5.81 -7.53 0.97
CA MET A 169 6.38 -7.22 2.29
C MET A 169 7.67 -6.41 2.18
N VAL A 170 8.58 -6.79 1.28
CA VAL A 170 9.82 -6.04 1.03
C VAL A 170 9.51 -4.61 0.57
N LEU A 171 8.51 -4.43 -0.29
CA LEU A 171 8.09 -3.10 -0.74
C LEU A 171 7.49 -2.28 0.41
N PHE A 172 6.68 -2.86 1.29
CA PHE A 172 6.15 -2.17 2.47
C PHE A 172 7.26 -1.76 3.45
N VAL A 173 8.26 -2.61 3.65
CA VAL A 173 9.45 -2.25 4.45
C VAL A 173 10.23 -1.09 3.79
N ARG A 174 10.38 -1.12 2.46
CA ARG A 174 11.00 -0.01 1.72
C ARG A 174 10.18 1.29 1.83
N MET A 175 8.87 1.19 1.74
CA MET A 175 7.96 2.31 1.97
C MET A 175 8.12 2.90 3.37
N LEU A 176 8.18 2.05 4.41
CA LEU A 176 8.44 2.47 5.79
C LEU A 176 9.80 3.17 5.96
N LEU A 177 10.84 2.68 5.30
CA LEU A 177 12.17 3.31 5.36
C LEU A 177 12.20 4.65 4.62
N MET A 178 11.48 4.76 3.50
CA MET A 178 11.38 6.00 2.73
C MET A 178 10.52 7.05 3.44
N SER A 179 9.48 6.64 4.17
CA SER A 179 8.62 7.57 4.93
C SER A 179 9.39 8.37 5.99
N ARG A 180 10.50 7.82 6.52
CA ARG A 180 11.40 8.52 7.44
C ARG A 180 12.15 9.70 6.80
N LYS A 181 12.30 9.66 5.47
CA LYS A 181 13.05 10.67 4.69
C LYS A 181 12.18 11.79 4.13
N ILE A 182 10.88 11.77 4.40
CA ILE A 182 9.98 12.86 4.06
C ILE A 182 10.36 14.07 4.92
N GLU A 183 10.68 15.18 4.26
CA GLU A 183 10.90 16.48 4.90
C GLU A 183 9.53 17.14 5.15
N GLU A 184 9.39 17.79 6.29
CA GLU A 184 8.18 18.56 6.66
C GLU A 184 8.13 19.88 5.91
#